data_4398ab1ba2752eae98aa63412f50fe2c
#
_entry.id   4398ab1ba2752eae98aa63412f50fe2c
#
_cell.length_a   1.000
_cell.length_b   1.000
_cell.length_c   1.000
_cell.angle_alpha   90.00
_cell.angle_beta   90.00
_cell.angle_gamma   90.00
#
_symmetry.space_group_name_H-M   'P 1'
#
loop_
_entity.id
_entity.type
_entity.pdbx_description
1 polymer ?
#
loop_
_entity_poly.entity_id
_entity_poly.type
_entity_poly.pdbx_seq_one_letter_code
_entity_poly.pdbx_strand_id
1 'polypeptide(L)'
;MATLDRNRLKSLMEREQKRFVDERPKSKALYERGKKSLLSGVPMNWMVKWAGAFPPVVREAQGAHFYDLDGHRYVDLCLGDTGAMTGHSPFATAKAIEEQVKRGITLMLPSEDAVFVAEELQKRFGLAYWQFALTATDANRFSIRLARQITGRPKILVFNWCYHGTVDETFITLNPDGTAGARRGNIGPPVDPSVTTRVVEFNDIPALEQALAHGDVACVLPNRP
;
A
#
# COMPACT_ATOMS: atom_id res chain seq x y z
N MET A 1 25.89 12.73 -24.42
CA MET A 1 25.11 12.81 -23.19
C MET A 1 25.70 13.89 -22.31
N ALA A 2 24.92 14.84 -21.83
CA ALA A 2 25.44 15.88 -20.92
C ALA A 2 25.85 15.22 -19.61
N THR A 3 27.08 15.48 -19.17
CA THR A 3 27.61 14.96 -17.90
C THR A 3 26.91 15.69 -16.75
N LEU A 4 26.32 14.94 -15.83
CA LEU A 4 25.64 15.51 -14.67
C LEU A 4 26.65 16.15 -13.72
N ASP A 5 26.54 17.45 -13.45
CA ASP A 5 27.35 18.15 -12.45
C ASP A 5 26.84 17.76 -11.03
N ARG A 6 27.57 16.82 -10.43
CA ARG A 6 27.23 16.28 -9.09
C ARG A 6 27.39 17.33 -7.98
N ASN A 7 28.31 18.29 -8.11
CA ASN A 7 28.50 19.35 -7.10
C ASN A 7 27.32 20.33 -7.14
N ARG A 8 26.91 20.72 -8.34
CA ARG A 8 25.69 21.54 -8.52
C ARG A 8 24.45 20.83 -7.99
N LEU A 9 24.30 19.53 -8.28
CA LEU A 9 23.18 18.75 -7.77
C LEU A 9 23.16 18.74 -6.23
N LYS A 10 24.31 18.52 -5.59
CA LYS A 10 24.44 18.54 -4.13
C LYS A 10 24.05 19.89 -3.54
N SER A 11 24.56 20.99 -4.09
CA SER A 11 24.23 22.34 -3.59
C SER A 11 22.73 22.67 -3.76
N LEU A 12 22.11 22.22 -4.86
CA LEU A 12 20.67 22.35 -5.08
C LEU A 12 19.86 21.55 -4.04
N MET A 13 20.26 20.31 -3.77
CA MET A 13 19.62 19.48 -2.74
C MET A 13 19.71 20.11 -1.34
N GLU A 14 20.88 20.61 -0.95
CA GLU A 14 21.07 21.28 0.33
C GLU A 14 20.18 22.54 0.46
N ARG A 15 20.09 23.33 -0.61
CA ARG A 15 19.20 24.50 -0.67
C ARG A 15 17.73 24.13 -0.52
N GLU A 16 17.27 23.13 -1.27
CA GLU A 16 15.86 22.72 -1.22
C GLU A 16 15.49 22.04 0.11
N GLN A 17 16.40 21.28 0.70
CA GLN A 17 16.21 20.70 2.04
C GLN A 17 16.09 21.80 3.11
N LYS A 18 16.98 22.80 3.06
CA LYS A 18 16.89 23.94 3.97
C LYS A 18 15.57 24.70 3.79
N ARG A 19 15.23 25.02 2.57
CA ARG A 19 13.97 25.69 2.22
C ARG A 19 12.75 24.92 2.72
N PHE A 20 12.73 23.59 2.53
CA PHE A 20 11.67 22.72 3.01
C PHE A 20 11.45 22.86 4.52
N VAL A 21 12.53 22.85 5.30
CA VAL A 21 12.49 22.98 6.77
C VAL A 21 12.04 24.37 7.20
N ASP A 22 12.60 25.43 6.59
CA ASP A 22 12.32 26.83 6.95
C ASP A 22 10.87 27.21 6.67
N GLU A 23 10.29 26.70 5.59
CA GLU A 23 8.91 27.02 5.17
C GLU A 23 7.85 26.17 5.91
N ARG A 24 8.24 25.16 6.73
CA ARG A 24 7.29 24.25 7.40
C ARG A 24 7.49 24.14 8.90
N PRO A 25 7.48 25.27 9.63
CA PRO A 25 7.72 25.29 11.08
C PRO A 25 6.65 24.55 11.89
N LYS A 26 5.38 24.59 11.47
CA LYS A 26 4.28 23.90 12.19
C LYS A 26 4.35 22.38 12.02
N SER A 27 4.58 21.91 10.80
CA SER A 27 4.77 20.49 10.51
C SER A 27 5.99 19.95 11.27
N LYS A 28 7.10 20.69 11.28
CA LYS A 28 8.29 20.35 12.06
C LYS A 28 7.98 20.25 13.56
N ALA A 29 7.35 21.24 14.13
CA ALA A 29 7.02 21.26 15.55
C ALA A 29 6.11 20.08 15.95
N LEU A 30 5.12 19.75 15.10
CA LEU A 30 4.23 18.62 15.34
C LEU A 30 4.96 17.27 15.20
N TYR A 31 5.85 17.13 14.23
CA TYR A 31 6.69 15.95 14.07
C TYR A 31 7.59 15.73 15.29
N GLU A 32 8.29 16.78 15.79
CA GLU A 32 9.11 16.69 17.00
C GLU A 32 8.28 16.34 18.24
N ARG A 33 7.07 16.88 18.37
CA ARG A 33 6.13 16.49 19.41
C ARG A 33 5.72 15.03 19.27
N GLY A 34 5.45 14.57 18.06
CA GLY A 34 5.05 13.20 17.76
C GLY A 34 6.08 12.16 18.18
N LYS A 35 7.38 12.47 18.13
CA LYS A 35 8.45 11.56 18.58
C LYS A 35 8.34 11.13 20.04
N LYS A 36 7.56 11.83 20.84
CA LYS A 36 7.35 11.49 22.26
C LYS A 36 6.32 10.37 22.47
N SER A 37 5.48 10.09 21.46
CA SER A 37 4.35 9.16 21.57
C SER A 37 4.19 8.24 20.36
N LEU A 38 4.82 8.55 19.24
CA LEU A 38 4.79 7.75 18.03
C LEU A 38 6.19 7.23 17.71
N LEU A 39 6.30 5.97 17.36
CA LEU A 39 7.57 5.41 16.91
C LEU A 39 8.09 6.21 15.73
N SER A 40 9.29 6.77 15.85
CA SER A 40 9.90 7.65 14.84
C SER A 40 9.08 8.90 14.48
N GLY A 41 8.14 9.32 15.32
CA GLY A 41 7.34 10.54 15.14
C GLY A 41 6.21 10.43 14.11
N VAL A 42 5.90 9.24 13.61
CA VAL A 42 4.90 9.00 12.56
C VAL A 42 3.95 7.86 12.94
N PRO A 43 2.67 7.89 12.49
CA PRO A 43 1.70 6.86 12.85
C PRO A 43 1.94 5.51 12.17
N MET A 44 2.66 5.46 11.05
CA MET A 44 3.02 4.24 10.34
C MET A 44 4.51 4.27 9.96
N ASN A 45 5.21 3.17 10.13
CA ASN A 45 6.66 3.07 9.97
C ASN A 45 7.16 3.48 8.56
N TRP A 46 6.40 3.21 7.51
CA TRP A 46 6.79 3.58 6.15
C TRP A 46 6.83 5.10 5.93
N MET A 47 6.11 5.89 6.73
CA MET A 47 6.08 7.36 6.62
C MET A 47 7.42 8.02 6.97
N VAL A 48 8.35 7.30 7.64
CA VAL A 48 9.72 7.81 7.87
C VAL A 48 10.56 7.88 6.58
N LYS A 49 10.11 7.23 5.51
CA LYS A 49 10.83 7.20 4.22
C LYS A 49 10.57 8.44 3.37
N TRP A 50 9.95 9.47 3.94
CA TRP A 50 9.75 10.73 3.25
C TRP A 50 11.10 11.35 2.85
N ALA A 51 11.17 11.94 1.66
CA ALA A 51 12.43 12.45 1.10
C ALA A 51 12.97 13.71 1.80
N GLY A 52 12.14 14.42 2.59
CA GLY A 52 12.53 15.58 3.39
C GLY A 52 12.99 15.18 4.80
N ALA A 53 13.33 16.19 5.60
CA ALA A 53 13.74 16.01 6.99
C ALA A 53 12.62 15.46 7.91
N PHE A 54 11.37 15.65 7.51
CA PHE A 54 10.15 15.15 8.14
C PHE A 54 9.00 15.15 7.11
N PRO A 55 7.95 14.33 7.26
CA PRO A 55 6.79 14.40 6.39
C PRO A 55 6.01 15.70 6.63
N PRO A 56 5.48 16.37 5.59
CA PRO A 56 4.50 17.44 5.79
C PRO A 56 3.26 16.86 6.46
N VAL A 57 2.68 17.62 7.39
CA VAL A 57 1.47 17.20 8.09
C VAL A 57 0.27 17.78 7.37
N VAL A 58 -0.59 16.91 6.85
CA VAL A 58 -1.78 17.30 6.11
C VAL A 58 -2.83 17.86 7.07
N ARG A 59 -3.41 19.03 6.72
CA ARG A 59 -4.53 19.64 7.41
C ARG A 59 -5.87 19.28 6.76
N GLU A 60 -5.93 19.36 5.45
CA GLU A 60 -7.14 19.12 4.67
C GLU A 60 -6.80 18.69 3.24
N ALA A 61 -7.76 18.04 2.57
CA ALA A 61 -7.62 17.64 1.18
C ALA A 61 -8.97 17.72 0.46
N GLN A 62 -8.95 18.22 -0.79
CA GLN A 62 -10.14 18.33 -1.62
C GLN A 62 -9.79 18.20 -3.11
N GLY A 63 -10.57 17.43 -3.85
CA GLY A 63 -10.31 17.16 -5.26
C GLY A 63 -8.90 16.58 -5.46
N ALA A 64 -8.12 17.18 -6.34
CA ALA A 64 -6.74 16.74 -6.65
C ALA A 64 -5.67 17.39 -5.74
N HIS A 65 -6.05 18.03 -4.65
CA HIS A 65 -5.12 18.80 -3.83
C HIS A 65 -5.22 18.45 -2.36
N PHE A 66 -4.08 18.57 -1.66
CA PHE A 66 -4.08 18.65 -0.21
C PHE A 66 -3.30 19.89 0.27
N TYR A 67 -3.53 20.27 1.52
CA TYR A 67 -2.88 21.40 2.16
C TYR A 67 -2.22 20.94 3.45
N ASP A 68 -0.97 21.37 3.67
CA ASP A 68 -0.27 21.08 4.91
C ASP A 68 -0.65 22.07 6.03
N LEU A 69 -0.16 21.84 7.24
CA LEU A 69 -0.40 22.71 8.40
C LEU A 69 0.18 24.11 8.22
N ASP A 70 1.18 24.25 7.36
CA ASP A 70 1.86 25.52 7.08
C ASP A 70 1.18 26.32 5.99
N GLY A 71 0.16 25.72 5.31
CA GLY A 71 -0.68 26.36 4.30
C GLY A 71 -0.21 26.13 2.87
N HIS A 72 0.79 25.29 2.65
CA HIS A 72 1.20 24.95 1.29
C HIS A 72 0.20 24.03 0.63
N ARG A 73 -0.11 24.31 -0.63
CA ARG A 73 -0.95 23.49 -1.50
C ARG A 73 -0.10 22.55 -2.34
N TYR A 74 -0.50 21.29 -2.38
CA TYR A 74 0.12 20.25 -3.19
C TYR A 74 -0.88 19.65 -4.16
N VAL A 75 -0.42 19.29 -5.35
CA VAL A 75 -1.15 18.40 -6.24
C VAL A 75 -0.86 16.98 -5.76
N ASP A 76 -1.90 16.22 -5.44
CA ASP A 76 -1.76 14.84 -4.97
C ASP A 76 -1.68 13.89 -6.18
N LEU A 77 -0.47 13.54 -6.57
CA LEU A 77 -0.22 12.52 -7.61
C LEU A 77 -0.15 11.10 -7.04
N CYS A 78 -0.17 10.95 -5.71
CA CYS A 78 -0.21 9.66 -5.02
C CYS A 78 -1.64 9.15 -4.82
N LEU A 79 -2.63 10.05 -4.77
CA LEU A 79 -4.06 9.72 -4.60
C LEU A 79 -4.33 8.90 -3.33
N GLY A 80 -3.59 9.16 -2.25
CA GLY A 80 -3.70 8.38 -1.02
C GLY A 80 -3.46 6.88 -1.26
N ASP A 81 -2.49 6.55 -2.11
CA ASP A 81 -2.19 5.19 -2.55
C ASP A 81 -3.42 4.52 -3.19
N THR A 82 -4.02 5.20 -4.16
CA THR A 82 -5.23 4.85 -4.91
C THR A 82 -6.58 5.00 -4.17
N GLY A 83 -6.59 5.22 -2.87
CA GLY A 83 -7.84 5.43 -2.11
C GLY A 83 -8.63 6.69 -2.51
N ALA A 84 -7.95 7.69 -3.08
CA ALA A 84 -8.54 8.95 -3.53
C ALA A 84 -8.58 9.11 -5.06
N MET A 85 -8.77 8.02 -5.82
CA MET A 85 -8.82 8.06 -7.30
C MET A 85 -9.92 8.95 -7.87
N THR A 86 -11.01 9.15 -7.12
CA THR A 86 -12.11 10.05 -7.48
C THR A 86 -11.93 11.47 -6.95
N GLY A 87 -10.75 11.76 -6.39
CA GLY A 87 -10.44 12.99 -5.68
C GLY A 87 -10.75 12.89 -4.18
N HIS A 88 -10.13 13.79 -3.41
CA HIS A 88 -10.39 13.92 -1.98
C HIS A 88 -11.77 14.54 -1.71
N SER A 89 -12.44 14.05 -0.69
CA SER A 89 -13.71 14.58 -0.17
C SER A 89 -14.78 14.82 -1.26
N PRO A 90 -15.12 13.82 -2.12
CA PRO A 90 -16.21 13.97 -3.06
C PRO A 90 -17.50 14.29 -2.31
N PHE A 91 -18.24 15.31 -2.74
CA PHE A 91 -19.38 15.85 -2.01
C PHE A 91 -20.42 14.78 -1.63
N ALA A 92 -20.81 13.93 -2.58
CA ALA A 92 -21.80 12.87 -2.34
C ALA A 92 -21.33 11.87 -1.27
N THR A 93 -20.05 11.46 -1.33
CA THR A 93 -19.46 10.52 -0.36
C THR A 93 -19.35 11.17 1.02
N ALA A 94 -18.85 12.40 1.11
CA ALA A 94 -18.73 13.12 2.38
C ALA A 94 -20.10 13.29 3.06
N LYS A 95 -21.13 13.66 2.29
CA LYS A 95 -22.50 13.79 2.79
C LYS A 95 -23.07 12.46 3.28
N ALA A 96 -22.90 11.37 2.53
CA ALA A 96 -23.37 10.05 2.93
C ALA A 96 -22.71 9.57 4.23
N ILE A 97 -21.39 9.79 4.38
CA ILE A 97 -20.65 9.48 5.61
C ILE A 97 -21.18 10.30 6.79
N GLU A 98 -21.39 11.61 6.61
CA GLU A 98 -21.94 12.49 7.65
C GLU A 98 -23.31 12.03 8.13
N GLU A 99 -24.18 11.62 7.23
CA GLU A 99 -25.50 11.09 7.55
C GLU A 99 -25.41 9.73 8.27
N GLN A 100 -24.51 8.84 7.80
CA GLN A 100 -24.38 7.50 8.39
C GLN A 100 -23.75 7.55 9.79
N VAL A 101 -22.79 8.42 10.06
CA VAL A 101 -22.18 8.57 11.40
C VAL A 101 -23.24 8.85 12.46
N LYS A 102 -24.29 9.61 12.14
CA LYS A 102 -25.41 9.91 13.07
C LYS A 102 -26.28 8.69 13.40
N ARG A 103 -26.22 7.64 12.58
CA ARG A 103 -26.97 6.39 12.74
C ARG A 103 -26.11 5.22 13.25
N GLY A 104 -24.80 5.42 13.36
CA GLY A 104 -23.83 4.41 13.78
C GLY A 104 -23.05 3.80 12.60
N ILE A 105 -21.76 3.57 12.84
CA ILE A 105 -20.81 3.02 11.85
C ILE A 105 -20.07 1.78 12.37
N THR A 106 -20.23 1.43 13.65
CA THR A 106 -19.57 0.27 14.27
C THR A 106 -20.61 -0.77 14.63
N LEU A 107 -20.89 -1.66 13.70
CA LEU A 107 -21.96 -2.65 13.82
C LEU A 107 -21.40 -4.07 13.64
N MET A 108 -21.86 -5.02 14.45
CA MET A 108 -21.57 -6.46 14.29
C MET A 108 -22.51 -7.14 13.28
N LEU A 109 -23.67 -6.55 13.04
CA LEU A 109 -24.68 -7.09 12.13
C LEU A 109 -24.55 -6.39 10.75
N PRO A 110 -24.96 -7.11 9.67
CA PRO A 110 -24.91 -6.54 8.34
C PRO A 110 -25.92 -5.39 8.18
N SER A 111 -25.58 -4.39 7.38
CA SER A 111 -26.49 -3.36 6.92
C SER A 111 -27.02 -3.67 5.52
N GLU A 112 -28.10 -2.99 5.11
CA GLU A 112 -28.63 -3.10 3.76
C GLU A 112 -27.64 -2.65 2.68
N ASP A 113 -26.71 -1.72 3.00
CA ASP A 113 -25.65 -1.27 2.10
C ASP A 113 -24.75 -2.41 1.64
N ALA A 114 -24.51 -3.42 2.49
CA ALA A 114 -23.68 -4.56 2.13
C ALA A 114 -24.30 -5.37 0.97
N VAL A 115 -25.62 -5.53 0.99
CA VAL A 115 -26.36 -6.22 -0.08
C VAL A 115 -26.33 -5.40 -1.36
N PHE A 116 -26.66 -4.11 -1.27
CA PHE A 116 -26.63 -3.20 -2.41
C PHE A 116 -25.24 -3.15 -3.09
N VAL A 117 -24.18 -3.01 -2.31
CA VAL A 117 -22.81 -2.98 -2.83
C VAL A 117 -22.45 -4.31 -3.50
N ALA A 118 -22.83 -5.46 -2.90
CA ALA A 118 -22.56 -6.77 -3.49
C ALA A 118 -23.30 -6.96 -4.84
N GLU A 119 -24.54 -6.53 -4.95
CA GLU A 119 -25.33 -6.56 -6.19
C GLU A 119 -24.71 -5.68 -7.29
N GLU A 120 -24.27 -4.48 -6.95
CA GLU A 120 -23.57 -3.58 -7.90
C GLU A 120 -22.23 -4.13 -8.35
N LEU A 121 -21.47 -4.77 -7.46
CA LEU A 121 -20.22 -5.44 -7.82
C LEU A 121 -20.47 -6.67 -8.71
N GLN A 122 -21.49 -7.48 -8.40
CA GLN A 122 -21.89 -8.60 -9.26
C GLN A 122 -22.24 -8.14 -10.67
N LYS A 123 -23.04 -7.09 -10.79
CA LYS A 123 -23.44 -6.50 -12.06
C LYS A 123 -22.27 -5.95 -12.88
N ARG A 124 -21.27 -5.35 -12.22
CA ARG A 124 -20.11 -4.74 -12.88
C ARG A 124 -19.04 -5.74 -13.28
N PHE A 125 -18.80 -6.76 -12.45
CA PHE A 125 -17.67 -7.68 -12.60
C PHE A 125 -18.09 -9.12 -12.97
N GLY A 126 -19.38 -9.44 -12.95
CA GLY A 126 -19.88 -10.76 -13.33
C GLY A 126 -19.56 -11.89 -12.35
N LEU A 127 -19.07 -11.59 -11.16
CA LEU A 127 -18.78 -12.57 -10.11
C LEU A 127 -20.00 -12.75 -9.21
N ALA A 128 -20.40 -14.00 -8.96
CA ALA A 128 -21.64 -14.31 -8.27
C ALA A 128 -21.67 -13.93 -6.77
N TYR A 129 -20.51 -14.01 -6.10
CA TYR A 129 -20.42 -13.82 -4.64
C TYR A 129 -19.31 -12.88 -4.25
N TRP A 130 -19.57 -12.06 -3.23
CA TRP A 130 -18.64 -11.06 -2.73
C TRP A 130 -18.48 -11.19 -1.22
N GLN A 131 -17.26 -11.01 -0.74
CA GLN A 131 -16.91 -10.89 0.67
C GLN A 131 -16.09 -9.61 0.86
N PHE A 132 -16.32 -8.95 1.98
CA PHE A 132 -15.66 -7.69 2.29
C PHE A 132 -14.63 -7.87 3.40
N ALA A 133 -13.52 -7.15 3.29
CA ALA A 133 -12.48 -7.06 4.30
C ALA A 133 -12.14 -5.60 4.53
N LEU A 134 -11.59 -5.28 5.72
CA LEU A 134 -11.24 -3.91 6.07
C LEU A 134 -9.94 -3.44 5.40
N THR A 135 -9.07 -4.38 5.03
CA THR A 135 -7.79 -4.07 4.38
C THR A 135 -7.50 -5.01 3.22
N ALA A 136 -6.68 -4.57 2.27
CA ALA A 136 -6.17 -5.45 1.21
C ALA A 136 -5.35 -6.61 1.78
N THR A 137 -4.66 -6.42 2.90
CA THR A 137 -3.95 -7.49 3.62
C THR A 137 -4.90 -8.61 4.00
N ASP A 138 -6.05 -8.28 4.61
CA ASP A 138 -7.02 -9.28 5.04
C ASP A 138 -7.67 -9.98 3.85
N ALA A 139 -8.04 -9.22 2.80
CA ALA A 139 -8.58 -9.80 1.57
C ALA A 139 -7.60 -10.80 0.93
N ASN A 140 -6.33 -10.45 0.83
CA ASN A 140 -5.30 -11.33 0.31
C ASN A 140 -5.09 -12.58 1.20
N ARG A 141 -5.07 -12.42 2.53
CA ARG A 141 -4.98 -13.56 3.46
C ARG A 141 -6.15 -14.52 3.32
N PHE A 142 -7.37 -14.02 3.21
CA PHE A 142 -8.54 -14.86 3.02
C PHE A 142 -8.51 -15.57 1.67
N SER A 143 -8.15 -14.87 0.60
CA SER A 143 -8.02 -15.45 -0.75
C SER A 143 -6.97 -16.56 -0.80
N ILE A 144 -5.81 -16.36 -0.18
CA ILE A 144 -4.76 -17.39 -0.09
C ILE A 144 -5.24 -18.63 0.66
N ARG A 145 -5.92 -18.45 1.81
CA ARG A 145 -6.46 -19.58 2.57
C ARG A 145 -7.49 -20.37 1.78
N LEU A 146 -8.41 -19.67 1.12
CA LEU A 146 -9.42 -20.31 0.28
C LEU A 146 -8.78 -21.04 -0.90
N ALA A 147 -7.83 -20.43 -1.59
CA ALA A 147 -7.10 -21.06 -2.69
C ALA A 147 -6.38 -22.34 -2.24
N ARG A 148 -5.67 -22.30 -1.10
CA ARG A 148 -5.04 -23.49 -0.52
C ARG A 148 -6.04 -24.57 -0.15
N GLN A 149 -7.17 -24.20 0.45
CA GLN A 149 -8.22 -25.15 0.84
C GLN A 149 -8.84 -25.86 -0.38
N ILE A 150 -9.13 -25.09 -1.44
CA ILE A 150 -9.76 -25.62 -2.67
C ILE A 150 -8.79 -26.49 -3.47
N THR A 151 -7.54 -26.09 -3.57
CA THR A 151 -6.56 -26.75 -4.45
C THR A 151 -5.76 -27.84 -3.74
N GLY A 152 -5.70 -27.85 -2.41
CA GLY A 152 -4.79 -28.68 -1.62
C GLY A 152 -3.31 -28.35 -1.80
N ARG A 153 -2.98 -27.25 -2.47
CA ARG A 153 -1.59 -26.86 -2.78
C ARG A 153 -1.05 -25.89 -1.74
N PRO A 154 0.21 -26.04 -1.30
CA PRO A 154 0.73 -25.24 -0.20
C PRO A 154 1.27 -23.86 -0.59
N LYS A 155 1.75 -23.69 -1.82
CA LYS A 155 2.47 -22.48 -2.22
C LYS A 155 1.57 -21.46 -2.94
N ILE A 156 1.98 -20.20 -2.86
CA ILE A 156 1.51 -19.13 -3.74
C ILE A 156 2.63 -18.73 -4.69
N LEU A 157 2.29 -18.02 -5.76
CA LEU A 157 3.26 -17.41 -6.66
C LEU A 157 3.04 -15.90 -6.67
N VAL A 158 4.13 -15.14 -6.55
CA VAL A 158 4.14 -13.69 -6.62
C VAL A 158 5.20 -13.20 -7.61
N PHE A 159 5.06 -11.97 -8.09
CA PHE A 159 6.09 -11.32 -8.89
C PHE A 159 7.12 -10.62 -8.02
N ASN A 160 8.38 -10.61 -8.46
CA ASN A 160 9.46 -9.93 -7.76
C ASN A 160 9.11 -8.47 -7.49
N TRP A 161 9.44 -7.98 -6.28
CA TRP A 161 9.12 -6.62 -5.79
C TRP A 161 7.62 -6.28 -5.70
N CYS A 162 6.72 -7.25 -5.76
CA CYS A 162 5.30 -7.03 -5.53
C CYS A 162 5.00 -6.50 -4.12
N TYR A 163 3.79 -5.93 -3.94
CA TYR A 163 3.28 -5.56 -2.64
C TYR A 163 1.81 -5.98 -2.50
N HIS A 164 1.52 -6.78 -1.50
CA HIS A 164 0.19 -7.34 -1.24
C HIS A 164 -0.30 -7.04 0.19
N GLY A 165 0.00 -5.85 0.70
CA GLY A 165 -0.19 -5.53 2.10
C GLY A 165 0.88 -6.21 2.97
N THR A 166 0.58 -6.43 4.24
CA THR A 166 1.49 -7.09 5.20
C THR A 166 1.25 -8.60 5.31
N VAL A 167 1.05 -9.27 4.17
CA VAL A 167 0.99 -10.74 4.09
C VAL A 167 2.42 -11.28 4.11
N ASP A 168 2.78 -11.99 5.16
CA ASP A 168 4.17 -12.41 5.42
C ASP A 168 4.77 -13.22 4.27
N GLU A 169 4.00 -14.13 3.68
CA GLU A 169 4.45 -14.97 2.56
C GLU A 169 4.82 -14.16 1.30
N THR A 170 4.35 -12.91 1.18
CA THR A 170 4.62 -12.07 0.01
C THR A 170 5.86 -11.17 0.15
N PHE A 171 6.50 -11.16 1.32
CA PHE A 171 7.76 -10.46 1.54
C PHE A 171 8.98 -11.26 1.06
N ILE A 172 8.91 -11.70 -0.17
CA ILE A 172 9.92 -12.49 -0.88
C ILE A 172 10.44 -11.72 -2.09
N THR A 173 11.66 -11.98 -2.48
CA THR A 173 12.30 -11.37 -3.65
C THR A 173 13.28 -12.37 -4.28
N LEU A 174 13.70 -12.09 -5.52
CA LEU A 174 14.82 -12.78 -6.15
C LEU A 174 16.13 -12.15 -5.72
N ASN A 175 17.07 -12.97 -5.28
CA ASN A 175 18.44 -12.59 -5.05
C ASN A 175 19.19 -12.43 -6.39
N PRO A 176 20.37 -11.77 -6.42
CA PRO A 176 21.15 -11.62 -7.65
C PRO A 176 21.55 -12.93 -8.35
N ASP A 177 21.60 -14.04 -7.60
CA ASP A 177 21.88 -15.40 -8.10
C ASP A 177 20.61 -16.12 -8.60
N GLY A 178 19.44 -15.45 -8.61
CA GLY A 178 18.16 -16.02 -9.01
C GLY A 178 17.46 -16.86 -7.95
N THR A 179 18.05 -17.04 -6.77
CA THR A 179 17.39 -17.75 -5.66
C THR A 179 16.33 -16.89 -4.99
N ALA A 180 15.27 -17.53 -4.50
CA ALA A 180 14.23 -16.85 -3.73
C ALA A 180 14.68 -16.63 -2.28
N GLY A 181 14.41 -15.47 -1.71
CA GLY A 181 14.77 -15.15 -0.32
C GLY A 181 13.91 -14.05 0.28
N ALA A 182 14.03 -13.86 1.59
CA ALA A 182 13.30 -12.81 2.28
C ALA A 182 13.64 -11.42 1.73
N ARG A 183 12.62 -10.61 1.50
CA ARG A 183 12.79 -9.24 1.03
C ARG A 183 13.58 -8.41 2.06
N ARG A 184 14.58 -7.65 1.61
CA ARG A 184 15.36 -6.77 2.48
C ARG A 184 14.46 -5.82 3.29
N GLY A 185 14.65 -5.78 4.59
CA GLY A 185 13.85 -4.99 5.52
C GLY A 185 12.56 -5.69 5.97
N ASN A 186 12.31 -6.92 5.55
CA ASN A 186 11.32 -7.76 6.19
C ASN A 186 11.80 -8.08 7.61
N ILE A 187 11.08 -7.57 8.61
CA ILE A 187 11.28 -7.87 10.02
C ILE A 187 10.17 -8.81 10.47
N GLY A 188 10.51 -9.89 11.13
CA GLY A 188 9.51 -10.84 11.59
C GLY A 188 10.10 -12.23 11.82
N PRO A 189 9.26 -13.22 12.18
CA PRO A 189 9.71 -14.57 12.41
C PRO A 189 10.38 -15.11 11.14
N PRO A 190 11.53 -15.74 11.29
CA PRO A 190 12.33 -16.22 10.16
C PRO A 190 11.76 -17.52 9.59
N VAL A 191 10.52 -17.50 9.17
CA VAL A 191 10.03 -18.53 8.26
C VAL A 191 10.60 -18.20 6.91
N ASP A 192 11.38 -19.08 6.34
CA ASP A 192 11.88 -18.90 4.98
C ASP A 192 10.69 -18.81 4.02
N PRO A 193 10.44 -17.65 3.40
CA PRO A 193 9.27 -17.48 2.54
C PRO A 193 9.30 -18.38 1.30
N SER A 194 10.45 -18.93 0.90
CA SER A 194 10.56 -19.89 -0.21
C SER A 194 9.84 -21.21 0.06
N VAL A 195 9.58 -21.53 1.33
CA VAL A 195 8.78 -22.70 1.73
C VAL A 195 7.32 -22.55 1.30
N THR A 196 6.77 -21.34 1.37
CA THR A 196 5.36 -21.06 1.11
C THR A 196 5.10 -20.32 -0.20
N THR A 197 6.16 -19.81 -0.86
CA THR A 197 5.99 -18.89 -1.98
C THR A 197 7.03 -19.12 -3.06
N ARG A 198 6.58 -19.09 -4.30
CA ARG A 198 7.42 -18.98 -5.49
C ARG A 198 7.45 -17.54 -5.95
N VAL A 199 8.59 -17.06 -6.42
CA VAL A 199 8.75 -15.71 -6.97
C VAL A 199 9.38 -15.77 -8.34
N VAL A 200 8.85 -14.98 -9.27
CA VAL A 200 9.36 -14.84 -10.64
C VAL A 200 9.42 -13.37 -11.02
N GLU A 201 10.23 -13.02 -12.00
CA GLU A 201 10.21 -11.66 -12.54
C GLU A 201 8.89 -11.36 -13.25
N PHE A 202 8.45 -10.10 -13.18
CA PHE A 202 7.28 -9.67 -13.91
C PHE A 202 7.53 -9.75 -15.43
N ASN A 203 6.57 -10.28 -16.16
CA ASN A 203 6.64 -10.45 -17.62
C ASN A 203 7.67 -11.47 -18.13
N ASP A 204 8.20 -12.32 -17.25
CA ASP A 204 9.00 -13.49 -17.61
C ASP A 204 8.12 -14.73 -17.72
N ILE A 205 7.57 -14.95 -18.92
CA ILE A 205 6.66 -16.07 -19.18
C ILE A 205 7.33 -17.43 -19.03
N PRO A 206 8.56 -17.65 -19.52
CA PRO A 206 9.26 -18.93 -19.30
C PRO A 206 9.45 -19.27 -17.82
N ALA A 207 9.87 -18.30 -16.99
CA ALA A 207 10.02 -18.51 -15.55
C ALA A 207 8.68 -18.78 -14.87
N LEU A 208 7.61 -18.12 -15.27
CA LEU A 208 6.26 -18.36 -14.78
C LEU A 208 5.78 -19.78 -15.09
N GLU A 209 5.93 -20.23 -16.34
CA GLU A 209 5.56 -21.59 -16.76
C GLU A 209 6.35 -22.63 -15.99
N GLN A 210 7.65 -22.46 -15.83
CA GLN A 210 8.50 -23.35 -15.05
C GLN A 210 8.06 -23.41 -13.59
N ALA A 211 7.77 -22.26 -12.97
CA ALA A 211 7.31 -22.20 -11.59
C ALA A 211 5.96 -22.91 -11.37
N LEU A 212 5.04 -22.78 -12.33
CA LEU A 212 3.72 -23.43 -12.28
C LEU A 212 3.78 -24.94 -12.59
N ALA A 213 4.75 -25.39 -13.39
CA ALA A 213 4.93 -26.81 -13.75
C ALA A 213 5.17 -27.73 -12.54
N HIS A 214 5.60 -27.18 -11.40
CA HIS A 214 5.74 -27.95 -10.16
C HIS A 214 4.39 -28.44 -9.57
N GLY A 215 3.26 -27.85 -9.98
CA GLY A 215 1.94 -28.27 -9.53
C GLY A 215 1.60 -27.96 -8.06
N ASP A 216 2.46 -27.22 -7.34
CA ASP A 216 2.32 -26.92 -5.92
C ASP A 216 1.77 -25.50 -5.61
N VAL A 217 1.46 -24.73 -6.65
CA VAL A 217 0.94 -23.35 -6.53
C VAL A 217 -0.58 -23.34 -6.43
N ALA A 218 -1.10 -22.83 -5.33
CA ALA A 218 -2.54 -22.66 -5.07
C ALA A 218 -3.14 -21.46 -5.83
N CYS A 219 -2.42 -20.35 -5.88
CA CYS A 219 -2.83 -19.15 -6.62
C CYS A 219 -1.63 -18.30 -7.01
N VAL A 220 -1.84 -17.49 -8.04
CA VAL A 220 -0.93 -16.40 -8.44
C VAL A 220 -1.53 -15.09 -7.93
N LEU A 221 -0.73 -14.28 -7.26
CA LEU A 221 -1.11 -12.94 -6.83
C LEU A 221 -0.47 -11.92 -7.77
N PRO A 222 -1.20 -11.46 -8.81
CA PRO A 222 -0.68 -10.49 -9.76
C PRO A 222 -0.80 -9.08 -9.16
N ASN A 223 0.31 -8.47 -8.84
CA ASN A 223 0.40 -7.04 -8.59
C ASN A 223 1.60 -6.51 -9.34
N ARG A 224 1.45 -5.36 -9.98
CA ARG A 224 2.57 -4.70 -10.64
C ARG A 224 3.49 -4.09 -9.59
N PRO A 225 4.79 -4.18 -9.79
CA PRO A 225 5.76 -3.42 -9.00
C PRO A 225 5.62 -1.91 -9.26
#